data_96382697392d3907044b1fb0d60b4418
#
_entry.id   96382697392d3907044b1fb0d60b4418
#
_cell.length_a   1.000
_cell.length_b   1.000
_cell.length_c   1.000
_cell.angle_alpha   90.00
_cell.angle_beta   90.00
_cell.angle_gamma   90.00
#
_symmetry.space_group_name_H-M   'P 1'
#
loop_
_entity.id
_entity.type
_entity.pdbx_description
1 polymer ?
#
loop_
_entity_poly.entity_id
_entity_poly.type
_entity_poly.pdbx_seq_one_letter_code
_entity_poly.pdbx_strand_id
1 'polypeptide(L)'
;SVGHIRDLPRNTKSIPSSFKKEDILWGAVKPNQFENIYVIPEDRKKIVNELKDLADKAPDVYLATDDDREGEAIAYHLKESLELKNEPKRIKFNEITDTAVLNAMKNPEKIDIGKFKSYEARRTLDRMIGYEISPKLRDLGGAFISTGRVQGPAIRLIVEREEERLSFIKSEYFEIKADCKSLGFEFKSNLKSLNGIKISTSKDFDKEGKKISKDRRYLNEEEARDIVNILKNSVANISNIKESQRTGKPPKPFKTTSLQTAARNNLGFQPGKTMGIAQKLYQEGLITYMRTDSIRLSDIAIKASRKYIESNFSKEHLPSAPNYYGDSKNAQAAHEAIRPSGEKFKTPEELLKKYKEDSDEYRLYELIFNITIASQMSEA
;
A
#
# COMPACT_ATOMS: atom_id res chain seq x y z
N SER A 1 18.28 -8.40 10.39
CA SER A 1 18.68 -6.98 10.35
C SER A 1 18.25 -6.27 11.64
N VAL A 2 19.12 -5.48 12.23
CA VAL A 2 18.81 -4.65 13.42
C VAL A 2 18.32 -3.24 13.06
N GLY A 3 18.11 -2.96 11.77
CA GLY A 3 17.74 -1.65 11.28
C GLY A 3 18.88 -0.64 11.34
N HIS A 4 18.58 0.63 11.60
CA HIS A 4 19.58 1.68 11.70
C HIS A 4 20.52 1.47 12.88
N ILE A 5 21.82 1.55 12.62
CA ILE A 5 22.88 1.44 13.65
C ILE A 5 23.24 2.79 14.27
N ARG A 6 22.91 3.91 13.60
CA ARG A 6 22.98 5.26 14.14
C ARG A 6 21.73 6.05 13.84
N ASP A 7 21.40 7.00 14.70
CA ASP A 7 20.21 7.85 14.57
C ASP A 7 20.52 9.26 15.08
N LEU A 8 19.57 10.18 14.88
CA LEU A 8 19.65 11.51 15.46
C LEU A 8 19.65 11.45 17.00
N PRO A 9 20.32 12.36 17.70
CA PRO A 9 20.28 12.42 19.16
C PRO A 9 18.83 12.46 19.67
N ARG A 10 18.52 11.60 20.64
CA ARG A 10 17.15 11.54 21.23
C ARG A 10 16.88 12.68 22.20
N ASN A 11 17.94 13.18 22.83
CA ASN A 11 17.89 14.27 23.81
C ASN A 11 19.22 15.02 23.82
N THR A 12 19.26 16.14 24.52
CA THR A 12 20.45 17.00 24.63
C THR A 12 21.68 16.34 25.27
N LYS A 13 21.47 15.30 26.11
CA LYS A 13 22.57 14.53 26.72
C LYS A 13 23.26 13.59 25.71
N SER A 14 22.55 13.22 24.65
CA SER A 14 23.09 12.36 23.59
C SER A 14 23.87 13.12 22.51
N ILE A 15 23.92 14.45 22.59
CA ILE A 15 24.69 15.28 21.65
C ILE A 15 26.20 15.15 22.02
N PRO A 16 27.07 14.82 21.06
CA PRO A 16 28.50 14.74 21.31
C PRO A 16 29.06 16.05 21.87
N SER A 17 29.99 15.93 22.81
CA SER A 17 30.62 17.10 23.48
C SER A 17 31.40 18.02 22.53
N SER A 18 31.73 17.53 21.32
CA SER A 18 32.34 18.34 20.27
C SER A 18 31.43 19.43 19.70
N PHE A 19 30.12 19.37 19.99
CA PHE A 19 29.17 20.38 19.55
C PHE A 19 28.67 21.22 20.72
N LYS A 20 28.63 22.55 20.54
CA LYS A 20 27.94 23.44 21.47
C LYS A 20 26.47 23.35 21.25
N LYS A 21 25.69 23.17 22.33
CA LYS A 21 24.23 22.93 22.24
C LYS A 21 23.48 24.12 21.61
N GLU A 22 24.00 25.33 21.81
CA GLU A 22 23.46 26.58 21.28
C GLU A 22 23.58 26.66 19.73
N ASP A 23 24.57 25.97 19.17
CA ASP A 23 24.85 25.97 17.74
C ASP A 23 24.13 24.86 16.98
N ILE A 24 23.16 24.18 17.62
CA ILE A 24 22.48 23.03 17.02
C ILE A 24 20.97 23.32 16.90
N LEU A 25 20.46 23.28 15.67
CA LEU A 25 19.04 23.40 15.42
C LEU A 25 18.32 22.10 15.78
N TRP A 26 17.17 22.21 16.43
CA TRP A 26 16.27 21.10 16.79
C TRP A 26 16.96 19.92 17.48
N GLY A 27 18.06 20.20 18.15
CA GLY A 27 18.86 19.21 18.89
C GLY A 27 19.55 18.13 18.03
N ALA A 28 19.67 18.33 16.73
CA ALA A 28 20.24 17.31 15.84
C ALA A 28 20.80 17.84 14.51
N VAL A 29 20.68 19.14 14.18
CA VAL A 29 21.02 19.67 12.85
C VAL A 29 21.99 20.81 12.94
N LYS A 30 23.06 20.79 12.14
CA LYS A 30 24.00 21.90 12.03
C LYS A 30 23.40 23.06 11.23
N PRO A 31 23.37 24.31 11.73
CA PRO A 31 22.67 25.44 11.10
C PRO A 31 23.14 25.76 9.68
N ASN A 32 24.43 25.76 9.47
CA ASN A 32 25.04 26.32 8.25
C ASN A 32 24.92 25.40 7.02
N GLN A 33 24.68 24.11 7.22
CA GLN A 33 24.67 23.12 6.15
C GLN A 33 23.44 22.23 6.16
N PHE A 34 22.55 22.37 7.15
CA PHE A 34 21.41 21.48 7.43
C PHE A 34 21.82 20.00 7.52
N GLU A 35 23.06 19.72 7.90
CA GLU A 35 23.57 18.37 8.11
C GLU A 35 23.08 17.81 9.43
N ASN A 36 22.65 16.57 9.39
CA ASN A 36 22.24 15.84 10.59
C ASN A 36 23.46 15.40 11.41
N ILE A 37 23.35 15.56 12.73
CA ILE A 37 24.29 14.96 13.69
C ILE A 37 23.79 13.56 13.99
N TYR A 38 24.58 12.55 13.64
CA TYR A 38 24.25 11.16 13.92
C TYR A 38 25.06 10.64 15.11
N VAL A 39 24.40 9.84 15.94
CA VAL A 39 25.00 9.15 17.09
C VAL A 39 24.68 7.67 17.04
N ILE A 40 25.59 6.83 17.53
CA ILE A 40 25.33 5.41 17.73
C ILE A 40 24.64 5.25 19.09
N PRO A 41 23.38 4.79 19.13
CA PRO A 41 22.67 4.53 20.38
C PRO A 41 23.44 3.49 21.23
N GLU A 42 23.33 3.58 22.56
CA GLU A 42 24.07 2.73 23.48
C GLU A 42 23.80 1.23 23.24
N ASP A 43 22.54 0.90 22.99
CA ASP A 43 22.07 -0.44 22.66
C ASP A 43 22.61 -0.98 21.32
N ARG A 44 23.24 -0.14 20.49
CA ARG A 44 23.81 -0.51 19.19
C ARG A 44 25.34 -0.61 19.19
N LYS A 45 26.00 -0.04 20.20
CA LYS A 45 27.47 0.02 20.25
C LYS A 45 28.10 -1.37 20.18
N LYS A 46 27.53 -2.35 20.90
CA LYS A 46 28.07 -3.72 20.93
C LYS A 46 28.09 -4.32 19.52
N ILE A 47 26.96 -4.24 18.82
CA ILE A 47 26.87 -4.83 17.46
C ILE A 47 27.73 -4.09 16.44
N VAL A 48 27.86 -2.76 16.58
CA VAL A 48 28.74 -1.97 15.70
C VAL A 48 30.20 -2.40 15.89
N ASN A 49 30.65 -2.58 17.13
CA ASN A 49 32.01 -3.06 17.42
C ASN A 49 32.27 -4.47 16.88
N GLU A 50 31.32 -5.39 17.10
CA GLU A 50 31.41 -6.74 16.53
C GLU A 50 31.50 -6.72 14.99
N LEU A 51 30.70 -5.89 14.32
CA LEU A 51 30.73 -5.76 12.87
C LEU A 51 32.05 -5.10 12.40
N LYS A 52 32.60 -4.15 13.15
CA LYS A 52 33.89 -3.53 12.83
C LYS A 52 35.04 -4.55 12.90
N ASP A 53 35.07 -5.35 13.96
CA ASP A 53 36.07 -6.41 14.14
C ASP A 53 36.03 -7.44 13.01
N LEU A 54 34.82 -7.77 12.53
CA LEU A 54 34.63 -8.68 11.39
C LEU A 54 35.04 -8.04 10.06
N ALA A 55 34.68 -6.78 9.86
CA ALA A 55 34.99 -6.04 8.65
C ALA A 55 36.50 -5.81 8.47
N ASP A 56 37.22 -5.57 9.57
CA ASP A 56 38.68 -5.40 9.55
C ASP A 56 39.43 -6.67 9.13
N LYS A 57 38.83 -7.84 9.31
CA LYS A 57 39.39 -9.14 8.95
C LYS A 57 38.94 -9.63 7.56
N ALA A 58 37.90 -9.01 7.00
CA ALA A 58 37.32 -9.45 5.73
C ALA A 58 38.00 -8.76 4.54
N PRO A 59 38.30 -9.48 3.45
CA PRO A 59 38.87 -8.87 2.23
C PRO A 59 37.85 -7.95 1.54
N ASP A 60 36.58 -8.28 1.61
CA ASP A 60 35.47 -7.54 0.99
C ASP A 60 34.29 -7.43 1.95
N VAL A 61 33.59 -6.30 1.92
CA VAL A 61 32.34 -6.06 2.66
C VAL A 61 31.20 -5.81 1.68
N TYR A 62 30.14 -6.64 1.76
CA TYR A 62 28.92 -6.48 0.98
C TYR A 62 27.81 -5.91 1.84
N LEU A 63 27.21 -4.82 1.39
CA LEU A 63 26.07 -4.18 2.05
C LEU A 63 24.78 -4.61 1.37
N ALA A 64 24.08 -5.56 1.99
CA ALA A 64 22.88 -6.23 1.48
C ALA A 64 21.62 -5.72 2.20
N THR A 65 21.40 -4.42 2.19
CA THR A 65 20.19 -3.80 2.75
C THR A 65 19.10 -3.66 1.68
N ASP A 66 17.84 -3.45 2.12
CA ASP A 66 16.69 -3.35 1.22
C ASP A 66 16.90 -2.31 0.10
N ASP A 67 16.28 -2.51 -1.07
CA ASP A 67 16.38 -1.55 -2.19
C ASP A 67 15.36 -0.43 -2.06
N ASP A 68 15.43 0.29 -0.94
CA ASP A 68 14.67 1.52 -0.73
C ASP A 68 15.57 2.63 -0.14
N ARG A 69 15.01 3.81 0.10
CA ARG A 69 15.76 4.94 0.66
C ARG A 69 16.26 4.67 2.08
N GLU A 70 15.51 3.87 2.85
CA GLU A 70 15.86 3.51 4.23
C GLU A 70 17.01 2.49 4.23
N GLY A 71 16.95 1.48 3.35
CA GLY A 71 18.04 0.53 3.16
C GLY A 71 19.31 1.19 2.65
N GLU A 72 19.22 2.16 1.75
CA GLU A 72 20.39 2.93 1.29
C GLU A 72 20.99 3.77 2.42
N ALA A 73 20.16 4.35 3.28
CA ALA A 73 20.65 5.07 4.47
C ALA A 73 21.32 4.13 5.47
N ILE A 74 20.77 2.93 5.68
CA ILE A 74 21.42 1.91 6.53
C ILE A 74 22.78 1.53 5.96
N ALA A 75 22.89 1.30 4.65
CA ALA A 75 24.15 1.01 3.98
C ALA A 75 25.18 2.13 4.16
N TYR A 76 24.78 3.39 3.96
CA TYR A 76 25.64 4.55 4.17
C TYR A 76 26.06 4.67 5.65
N HIS A 77 25.14 4.50 6.59
CA HIS A 77 25.45 4.54 8.01
C HIS A 77 26.40 3.43 8.45
N LEU A 78 26.28 2.24 7.87
CA LEU A 78 27.23 1.14 8.10
C LEU A 78 28.63 1.51 7.59
N LYS A 79 28.74 1.98 6.34
CA LYS A 79 30.01 2.43 5.77
C LYS A 79 30.74 3.41 6.70
N GLU A 80 30.02 4.45 7.14
CA GLU A 80 30.56 5.50 8.00
C GLU A 80 30.93 4.99 9.40
N SER A 81 30.07 4.15 10.01
CA SER A 81 30.26 3.69 11.40
C SER A 81 31.32 2.60 11.52
N LEU A 82 31.52 1.81 10.49
CA LEU A 82 32.53 0.76 10.46
C LEU A 82 33.90 1.27 10.00
N GLU A 83 33.99 2.54 9.54
CA GLU A 83 35.23 3.15 9.05
C GLU A 83 35.96 2.27 8.02
N LEU A 84 35.17 1.73 7.07
CA LEU A 84 35.67 0.76 6.10
C LEU A 84 36.84 1.31 5.28
N LYS A 85 37.94 0.60 5.22
CA LYS A 85 39.16 0.99 4.47
C LYS A 85 38.93 1.03 2.97
N ASN A 86 38.16 0.06 2.48
CA ASN A 86 37.78 -0.08 1.07
C ASN A 86 36.33 0.35 0.86
N GLU A 87 36.01 0.79 -0.37
CA GLU A 87 34.63 1.09 -0.72
C GLU A 87 33.80 -0.21 -0.65
N PRO A 88 32.73 -0.26 0.18
CA PRO A 88 31.91 -1.47 0.30
C PRO A 88 31.12 -1.72 -0.97
N LYS A 89 30.88 -2.99 -1.26
CA LYS A 89 30.07 -3.46 -2.39
C LYS A 89 28.60 -3.44 -1.99
N ARG A 90 27.81 -2.56 -2.61
CA ARG A 90 26.35 -2.50 -2.42
C ARG A 90 25.68 -3.57 -3.30
N ILE A 91 24.90 -4.48 -2.71
CA ILE A 91 24.11 -5.45 -3.46
C ILE A 91 22.62 -5.24 -3.17
N LYS A 92 21.80 -5.33 -4.22
CA LYS A 92 20.36 -5.10 -4.20
C LYS A 92 19.63 -6.27 -4.82
N PHE A 93 18.53 -6.67 -4.23
CA PHE A 93 17.66 -7.73 -4.74
C PHE A 93 16.23 -7.52 -4.24
N ASN A 94 15.26 -7.85 -5.09
CA ASN A 94 13.83 -7.72 -4.78
C ASN A 94 13.28 -8.95 -4.05
N GLU A 95 14.01 -10.06 -4.01
CA GLU A 95 13.63 -11.29 -3.36
C GLU A 95 14.88 -12.00 -2.79
N ILE A 96 14.70 -12.71 -1.70
CA ILE A 96 15.80 -13.45 -1.06
C ILE A 96 15.77 -14.90 -1.56
N THR A 97 16.28 -15.09 -2.77
CA THR A 97 16.50 -16.40 -3.39
C THR A 97 17.96 -16.57 -3.74
N ASP A 98 18.46 -17.81 -3.80
CA ASP A 98 19.86 -18.08 -4.16
C ASP A 98 20.25 -17.42 -5.47
N THR A 99 19.39 -17.53 -6.48
CA THR A 99 19.61 -16.93 -7.80
C THR A 99 19.72 -15.41 -7.74
N ALA A 100 18.78 -14.75 -7.03
CA ALA A 100 18.77 -13.29 -6.91
C ALA A 100 19.99 -12.77 -6.13
N VAL A 101 20.34 -13.42 -5.02
CA VAL A 101 21.49 -13.05 -4.20
C VAL A 101 22.80 -13.25 -4.96
N LEU A 102 23.00 -14.40 -5.61
CA LEU A 102 24.21 -14.68 -6.40
C LEU A 102 24.36 -13.73 -7.59
N ASN A 103 23.25 -13.37 -8.25
CA ASN A 103 23.28 -12.39 -9.34
C ASN A 103 23.65 -10.99 -8.82
N ALA A 104 23.10 -10.58 -7.68
CA ALA A 104 23.45 -9.30 -7.06
C ALA A 104 24.92 -9.26 -6.62
N MET A 105 25.47 -10.36 -6.11
CA MET A 105 26.89 -10.46 -5.76
C MET A 105 27.83 -10.36 -6.96
N LYS A 106 27.40 -10.85 -8.13
CA LYS A 106 28.17 -10.72 -9.38
C LYS A 106 28.17 -9.30 -9.95
N ASN A 107 27.14 -8.52 -9.62
CA ASN A 107 26.92 -7.17 -10.14
C ASN A 107 26.75 -6.14 -8.99
N PRO A 108 27.77 -5.96 -8.15
CA PRO A 108 27.68 -5.02 -7.05
C PRO A 108 27.65 -3.58 -7.55
N GLU A 109 26.93 -2.74 -6.87
CA GLU A 109 26.80 -1.32 -7.14
C GLU A 109 27.59 -0.49 -6.08
N LYS A 110 27.60 0.83 -6.28
CA LYS A 110 27.99 1.79 -5.25
C LYS A 110 26.78 2.24 -4.46
N ILE A 111 27.01 2.77 -3.23
CA ILE A 111 25.96 3.42 -2.45
C ILE A 111 25.41 4.62 -3.24
N ASP A 112 24.09 4.67 -3.40
CA ASP A 112 23.40 5.79 -4.06
C ASP A 112 23.27 6.98 -3.09
N ILE A 113 24.19 7.92 -3.22
CA ILE A 113 24.22 9.15 -2.40
C ILE A 113 22.96 10.00 -2.62
N GLY A 114 22.34 9.97 -3.79
CA GLY A 114 21.08 10.68 -4.06
C GLY A 114 19.92 10.11 -3.25
N LYS A 115 19.77 8.79 -3.18
CA LYS A 115 18.80 8.11 -2.31
C LYS A 115 19.07 8.40 -0.83
N PHE A 116 20.34 8.34 -0.40
CA PHE A 116 20.73 8.69 0.96
C PHE A 116 20.37 10.13 1.33
N LYS A 117 20.72 11.10 0.49
CA LYS A 117 20.37 12.52 0.72
C LYS A 117 18.86 12.74 0.75
N SER A 118 18.11 12.03 -0.06
CA SER A 118 16.64 12.08 -0.01
C SER A 118 16.07 11.56 1.32
N TYR A 119 16.66 10.50 1.88
CA TYR A 119 16.33 10.03 3.23
C TYR A 119 16.71 11.08 4.29
N GLU A 120 17.92 11.63 4.19
CA GLU A 120 18.44 12.62 5.13
C GLU A 120 17.58 13.90 5.15
N ALA A 121 17.22 14.43 3.98
CA ALA A 121 16.32 15.58 3.87
C ALA A 121 14.97 15.32 4.53
N ARG A 122 14.39 14.13 4.32
CA ARG A 122 13.16 13.71 5.00
C ARG A 122 13.34 13.66 6.51
N ARG A 123 14.46 13.13 6.99
CA ARG A 123 14.73 13.01 8.42
C ARG A 123 14.90 14.39 9.09
N THR A 124 15.59 15.32 8.40
CA THR A 124 15.71 16.72 8.82
C THR A 124 14.36 17.41 8.88
N LEU A 125 13.52 17.25 7.85
CA LEU A 125 12.18 17.84 7.79
C LEU A 125 11.27 17.32 8.92
N ASP A 126 11.28 16.01 9.18
CA ASP A 126 10.51 15.41 10.28
C ASP A 126 10.97 15.98 11.64
N ARG A 127 12.26 16.19 11.83
CA ARG A 127 12.82 16.79 13.04
C ARG A 127 12.41 18.27 13.18
N MET A 128 12.54 19.04 12.10
CA MET A 128 12.16 20.46 12.06
C MET A 128 10.67 20.63 12.41
N ILE A 129 9.79 19.94 11.72
CA ILE A 129 8.32 20.03 11.96
C ILE A 129 8.00 19.65 13.40
N GLY A 130 8.57 18.54 13.90
CA GLY A 130 8.31 18.07 15.25
C GLY A 130 8.77 19.03 16.34
N TYR A 131 9.91 19.67 16.17
CA TYR A 131 10.54 20.53 17.18
C TYR A 131 10.12 22.01 17.10
N GLU A 132 9.76 22.51 15.90
CA GLU A 132 9.29 23.88 15.74
C GLU A 132 7.79 24.04 15.98
N ILE A 133 6.98 23.13 15.47
CA ILE A 133 5.52 23.30 15.46
C ILE A 133 4.87 22.67 16.69
N SER A 134 5.33 21.50 17.14
CA SER A 134 4.71 20.82 18.29
C SER A 134 4.72 21.65 19.59
N PRO A 135 5.81 22.39 19.95
CA PRO A 135 5.76 23.30 21.12
C PRO A 135 4.69 24.39 20.97
N LYS A 136 4.63 25.05 19.81
CA LYS A 136 3.64 26.11 19.53
C LYS A 136 2.20 25.61 19.62
N LEU A 137 1.94 24.37 19.18
CA LEU A 137 0.61 23.75 19.32
C LEU A 137 0.27 23.45 20.78
N ARG A 138 1.25 23.06 21.59
CA ARG A 138 1.06 22.83 23.04
C ARG A 138 0.68 24.11 23.78
N ASP A 139 1.27 25.23 23.39
CA ASP A 139 0.95 26.55 23.95
C ASP A 139 -0.50 26.99 23.62
N LEU A 140 -1.08 26.49 22.50
CA LEU A 140 -2.43 26.82 22.07
C LEU A 140 -3.53 25.96 22.72
N GLY A 141 -3.21 24.78 23.25
CA GLY A 141 -4.34 23.97 23.71
C GLY A 141 -4.12 22.62 24.38
N GLY A 142 -2.89 22.23 24.73
CA GLY A 142 -2.76 21.02 25.50
C GLY A 142 -1.39 20.34 25.54
N ALA A 143 -1.04 19.81 26.70
CA ALA A 143 0.26 19.26 27.03
C ALA A 143 0.73 18.09 26.14
N PHE A 144 -0.20 17.40 25.47
CA PHE A 144 0.10 16.18 24.68
C PHE A 144 -0.05 16.35 23.17
N ILE A 145 -0.26 17.59 22.67
CA ILE A 145 -0.43 17.83 21.24
C ILE A 145 0.95 17.81 20.57
N SER A 146 1.05 17.01 19.52
CA SER A 146 2.21 16.97 18.65
C SER A 146 1.77 16.95 17.19
N THR A 147 2.64 17.42 16.30
CA THR A 147 2.42 17.34 14.86
C THR A 147 3.61 16.71 14.16
N GLY A 148 3.37 16.20 12.98
CA GLY A 148 4.38 15.64 12.10
C GLY A 148 3.92 15.71 10.65
N ARG A 149 4.85 15.51 9.76
CA ARG A 149 4.66 15.59 8.30
C ARG A 149 3.52 14.69 7.78
N VAL A 150 3.23 13.58 8.43
CA VAL A 150 2.15 12.65 8.06
C VAL A 150 0.87 12.93 8.86
N GLN A 151 1.01 13.28 10.15
CA GLN A 151 -0.13 13.52 11.04
C GLN A 151 -0.98 14.71 10.59
N GLY A 152 -0.35 15.84 10.26
CA GLY A 152 -1.06 17.04 9.81
C GLY A 152 -1.93 16.80 8.58
N PRO A 153 -1.40 16.30 7.46
CA PRO A 153 -2.21 15.96 6.29
C PRO A 153 -3.31 14.92 6.56
N ALA A 154 -3.05 13.91 7.41
CA ALA A 154 -4.05 12.91 7.75
C ALA A 154 -5.24 13.52 8.51
N ILE A 155 -4.97 14.38 9.51
CA ILE A 155 -6.00 15.10 10.24
C ILE A 155 -6.77 16.04 9.30
N ARG A 156 -6.08 16.76 8.42
CA ARG A 156 -6.73 17.64 7.44
C ARG A 156 -7.74 16.90 6.58
N LEU A 157 -7.41 15.73 6.05
CA LEU A 157 -8.33 14.92 5.26
C LEU A 157 -9.58 14.50 6.06
N ILE A 158 -9.42 14.21 7.35
CA ILE A 158 -10.54 13.86 8.23
C ILE A 158 -11.43 15.10 8.49
N VAL A 159 -10.82 16.25 8.75
CA VAL A 159 -11.53 17.52 8.99
C VAL A 159 -12.30 17.94 7.73
N GLU A 160 -11.66 17.95 6.56
CA GLU A 160 -12.31 18.28 5.28
C GLU A 160 -13.51 17.34 5.02
N ARG A 161 -13.37 16.06 5.34
CA ARG A 161 -14.50 15.11 5.21
C ARG A 161 -15.61 15.37 6.21
N GLU A 162 -15.29 15.76 7.44
CA GLU A 162 -16.27 16.11 8.45
C GLU A 162 -17.01 17.42 8.10
N GLU A 163 -16.31 18.41 7.59
CA GLU A 163 -16.90 19.65 7.07
C GLU A 163 -17.87 19.35 5.91
N GLU A 164 -17.49 18.47 4.98
CA GLU A 164 -18.42 17.99 3.94
C GLU A 164 -19.66 17.33 4.53
N ARG A 165 -19.49 16.53 5.59
CA ARG A 165 -20.59 15.85 6.27
C ARG A 165 -21.52 16.84 6.97
N LEU A 166 -20.96 17.84 7.64
CA LEU A 166 -21.72 18.86 8.37
C LEU A 166 -22.46 19.82 7.44
N SER A 167 -21.86 20.13 6.29
CA SER A 167 -22.47 21.00 5.27
C SER A 167 -23.49 20.26 4.39
N PHE A 168 -23.56 18.94 4.48
CA PHE A 168 -24.49 18.14 3.69
C PHE A 168 -25.94 18.41 4.07
N ILE A 169 -26.75 18.86 3.13
CA ILE A 169 -28.19 19.06 3.28
C ILE A 169 -28.92 17.83 2.74
N LYS A 170 -29.77 17.26 3.59
CA LYS A 170 -30.57 16.09 3.19
C LYS A 170 -31.60 16.48 2.13
N SER A 171 -31.74 15.65 1.11
CA SER A 171 -32.80 15.73 0.11
C SER A 171 -33.73 14.55 0.29
N GLU A 172 -35.03 14.78 0.12
CA GLU A 172 -36.01 13.72 0.07
C GLU A 172 -36.39 13.41 -1.37
N TYR A 173 -36.42 12.12 -1.68
CA TYR A 173 -36.89 11.62 -2.95
C TYR A 173 -37.50 10.24 -2.75
N PHE A 174 -38.44 9.87 -3.62
CA PHE A 174 -39.13 8.61 -3.51
C PHE A 174 -38.82 7.73 -4.73
N GLU A 175 -38.42 6.51 -4.47
CA GLU A 175 -38.26 5.44 -5.46
C GLU A 175 -39.36 4.41 -5.26
N ILE A 176 -39.97 3.95 -6.35
CA ILE A 176 -40.99 2.91 -6.31
C ILE A 176 -40.40 1.62 -6.82
N LYS A 177 -40.50 0.58 -5.99
CA LYS A 177 -40.07 -0.79 -6.30
C LYS A 177 -41.27 -1.72 -6.26
N ALA A 178 -41.30 -2.66 -7.17
CA ALA A 178 -42.34 -3.67 -7.20
C ALA A 178 -41.72 -5.07 -7.17
N ASP A 179 -42.29 -5.94 -6.36
CA ASP A 179 -42.02 -7.36 -6.39
C ASP A 179 -43.01 -7.99 -7.40
N CYS A 180 -42.50 -8.44 -8.52
CA CYS A 180 -43.25 -8.97 -9.62
C CYS A 180 -43.17 -10.50 -9.63
N LYS A 181 -44.28 -11.15 -9.99
CA LYS A 181 -44.36 -12.60 -10.11
C LYS A 181 -44.98 -13.00 -11.47
N SER A 182 -44.29 -13.84 -12.21
CA SER A 182 -44.78 -14.37 -13.50
C SER A 182 -44.25 -15.77 -13.74
N LEU A 183 -45.10 -16.69 -14.15
CA LEU A 183 -44.74 -18.07 -14.52
C LEU A 183 -43.88 -18.80 -13.50
N GLY A 184 -44.09 -18.55 -12.21
CA GLY A 184 -43.29 -19.15 -11.12
C GLY A 184 -41.99 -18.44 -10.78
N PHE A 185 -41.60 -17.42 -11.53
CA PHE A 185 -40.44 -16.60 -11.25
C PHE A 185 -40.82 -15.33 -10.46
N GLU A 186 -40.00 -14.99 -9.47
CA GLU A 186 -40.12 -13.74 -8.72
C GLU A 186 -38.96 -12.85 -9.07
N PHE A 187 -39.22 -11.59 -9.38
CA PHE A 187 -38.19 -10.61 -9.69
C PHE A 187 -38.58 -9.22 -9.19
N LYS A 188 -37.53 -8.40 -8.88
CA LYS A 188 -37.73 -7.03 -8.44
C LYS A 188 -37.60 -6.07 -9.61
N SER A 189 -38.54 -5.15 -9.74
CA SER A 189 -38.49 -4.06 -10.70
C SER A 189 -38.43 -2.69 -10.00
N ASN A 190 -37.90 -1.69 -10.71
CA ASN A 190 -37.86 -0.31 -10.22
C ASN A 190 -38.52 0.59 -11.25
N LEU A 191 -39.36 1.49 -10.78
CA LEU A 191 -39.93 2.55 -11.64
C LEU A 191 -38.81 3.43 -12.17
N LYS A 192 -38.59 3.48 -13.47
CA LYS A 192 -37.54 4.26 -14.12
C LYS A 192 -38.05 5.52 -14.80
N SER A 193 -39.26 5.48 -15.31
CA SER A 193 -39.86 6.63 -15.97
C SER A 193 -41.38 6.57 -15.85
N LEU A 194 -42.01 7.76 -15.92
CA LEU A 194 -43.45 7.92 -15.99
C LEU A 194 -43.76 8.84 -17.16
N ASN A 195 -44.58 8.36 -18.08
CA ASN A 195 -44.90 9.07 -19.33
C ASN A 195 -43.68 9.58 -20.12
N GLY A 196 -42.65 8.74 -20.18
CA GLY A 196 -41.37 9.06 -20.86
C GLY A 196 -40.38 9.90 -20.06
N ILE A 197 -40.78 10.50 -18.93
CA ILE A 197 -39.91 11.31 -18.10
C ILE A 197 -39.28 10.40 -17.02
N LYS A 198 -37.96 10.40 -16.94
CA LYS A 198 -37.22 9.60 -15.96
C LYS A 198 -37.48 10.07 -14.53
N ILE A 199 -37.62 9.16 -13.59
CA ILE A 199 -37.74 9.47 -12.18
C ILE A 199 -36.37 9.79 -11.60
N SER A 200 -36.34 10.79 -10.68
CA SER A 200 -35.14 11.18 -9.97
C SER A 200 -34.63 10.08 -9.03
N THR A 201 -33.33 10.06 -8.82
CA THR A 201 -32.61 9.18 -7.89
C THR A 201 -31.71 10.01 -6.98
N SER A 202 -31.00 9.41 -6.04
CA SER A 202 -30.02 10.11 -5.19
C SER A 202 -28.96 10.89 -5.98
N LYS A 203 -28.67 10.48 -7.21
CA LYS A 203 -27.67 11.12 -8.08
C LYS A 203 -28.14 12.43 -8.72
N ASP A 204 -29.40 12.74 -8.61
CA ASP A 204 -30.02 13.93 -9.20
C ASP A 204 -30.08 15.12 -8.22
N PHE A 205 -29.33 15.02 -7.11
CA PHE A 205 -29.16 16.07 -6.11
C PHE A 205 -27.67 16.37 -5.89
N ASP A 206 -27.33 17.63 -5.62
CA ASP A 206 -25.99 18.04 -5.22
C ASP A 206 -25.77 17.85 -3.69
N LYS A 207 -24.59 18.25 -3.22
CA LYS A 207 -24.22 18.17 -1.80
C LYS A 207 -25.04 19.13 -0.92
N GLU A 208 -25.66 20.15 -1.51
CA GLU A 208 -26.53 21.15 -0.87
C GLU A 208 -28.01 20.76 -0.92
N GLY A 209 -28.30 19.55 -1.41
CA GLY A 209 -29.68 19.06 -1.52
C GLY A 209 -30.50 19.68 -2.66
N LYS A 210 -29.86 20.41 -3.55
CA LYS A 210 -30.52 21.05 -4.70
C LYS A 210 -30.66 20.07 -5.84
N LYS A 211 -31.76 20.18 -6.58
CA LYS A 211 -32.03 19.39 -7.80
C LYS A 211 -31.07 19.79 -8.91
N ILE A 212 -30.27 18.85 -9.40
CA ILE A 212 -29.27 19.08 -10.48
C ILE A 212 -29.92 18.91 -11.85
N SER A 213 -30.76 17.87 -12.01
CA SER A 213 -31.32 17.46 -13.29
C SER A 213 -32.68 18.12 -13.54
N LYS A 214 -32.79 18.92 -14.59
CA LYS A 214 -34.04 19.60 -15.01
C LYS A 214 -35.02 18.68 -15.74
N ASP A 215 -34.52 17.58 -16.33
CA ASP A 215 -35.26 16.61 -17.15
C ASP A 215 -35.77 15.40 -16.35
N ARG A 216 -35.75 15.48 -15.00
CA ARG A 216 -36.20 14.44 -14.12
C ARG A 216 -37.49 14.82 -13.41
N ARG A 217 -38.35 13.82 -13.20
CA ARG A 217 -39.52 13.97 -12.32
C ARG A 217 -39.14 13.61 -10.89
N TYR A 218 -39.33 14.55 -10.02
CA TYR A 218 -39.10 14.39 -8.57
C TYR A 218 -40.46 14.08 -7.93
N LEU A 219 -40.60 12.85 -7.45
CA LEU A 219 -41.83 12.42 -6.75
C LEU A 219 -41.79 12.90 -5.31
N ASN A 220 -42.87 13.47 -4.84
CA ASN A 220 -43.15 13.64 -3.41
C ASN A 220 -43.84 12.38 -2.86
N GLU A 221 -44.10 12.35 -1.53
CA GLU A 221 -44.69 11.19 -0.89
C GLU A 221 -46.09 10.87 -1.41
N GLU A 222 -46.94 11.90 -1.56
CA GLU A 222 -48.31 11.77 -2.04
C GLU A 222 -48.35 11.21 -3.45
N GLU A 223 -47.61 11.79 -4.40
CA GLU A 223 -47.48 11.29 -5.76
C GLU A 223 -46.95 9.84 -5.80
N ALA A 224 -45.97 9.52 -4.95
CA ALA A 224 -45.43 8.15 -4.90
C ALA A 224 -46.48 7.16 -4.39
N ARG A 225 -47.30 7.51 -3.39
CA ARG A 225 -48.37 6.69 -2.86
C ARG A 225 -49.49 6.48 -3.87
N ASP A 226 -49.88 7.53 -4.59
CA ASP A 226 -50.88 7.43 -5.66
C ASP A 226 -50.45 6.49 -6.78
N ILE A 227 -49.20 6.62 -7.21
CA ILE A 227 -48.65 5.71 -8.24
C ILE A 227 -48.64 4.26 -7.73
N VAL A 228 -48.22 4.05 -6.48
CA VAL A 228 -48.25 2.69 -5.88
C VAL A 228 -49.68 2.12 -5.85
N ASN A 229 -50.68 2.93 -5.50
CA ASN A 229 -52.09 2.49 -5.47
C ASN A 229 -52.61 2.10 -6.87
N ILE A 230 -52.21 2.85 -7.91
CA ILE A 230 -52.56 2.52 -9.30
C ILE A 230 -51.84 1.21 -9.71
N LEU A 231 -50.54 1.08 -9.40
CA LEU A 231 -49.73 -0.07 -9.81
C LEU A 231 -50.13 -1.38 -9.13
N LYS A 232 -50.64 -1.36 -7.89
CA LYS A 232 -51.10 -2.55 -7.17
C LYS A 232 -52.19 -3.33 -7.88
N ASN A 233 -53.01 -2.64 -8.63
CA ASN A 233 -54.14 -3.23 -9.35
C ASN A 233 -53.88 -3.36 -10.87
N SER A 234 -52.63 -3.16 -11.29
CA SER A 234 -52.23 -3.17 -12.69
C SER A 234 -51.48 -4.46 -13.04
N VAL A 235 -51.59 -4.87 -14.31
CA VAL A 235 -50.77 -5.95 -14.88
C VAL A 235 -49.58 -5.31 -15.60
N ALA A 236 -48.39 -5.81 -15.30
CA ALA A 236 -47.18 -5.37 -15.98
C ALA A 236 -46.87 -6.29 -17.17
N ASN A 237 -46.52 -5.71 -18.31
CA ASN A 237 -46.07 -6.42 -19.51
C ASN A 237 -44.57 -6.28 -19.70
N ILE A 238 -43.88 -7.37 -20.00
CA ILE A 238 -42.49 -7.35 -20.41
C ILE A 238 -42.42 -6.94 -21.87
N SER A 239 -42.01 -5.74 -22.17
CA SER A 239 -41.91 -5.18 -23.53
C SER A 239 -40.58 -5.48 -24.21
N ASN A 240 -39.51 -5.65 -23.44
CA ASN A 240 -38.19 -5.91 -23.98
C ASN A 240 -37.33 -6.64 -22.96
N ILE A 241 -36.52 -7.57 -23.44
CA ILE A 241 -35.48 -8.27 -22.67
C ILE A 241 -34.15 -7.97 -23.39
N LYS A 242 -33.20 -7.35 -22.66
CA LYS A 242 -31.86 -7.10 -23.17
C LYS A 242 -30.88 -7.97 -22.42
N GLU A 243 -30.27 -8.88 -23.13
CA GLU A 243 -29.13 -9.65 -22.61
C GLU A 243 -27.84 -8.86 -22.83
N SER A 244 -26.97 -8.88 -21.85
CA SER A 244 -25.64 -8.28 -21.96
C SER A 244 -24.64 -9.15 -21.22
N GLN A 245 -23.53 -9.46 -21.88
CA GLN A 245 -22.39 -10.08 -21.24
C GLN A 245 -21.57 -9.01 -20.52
N ARG A 246 -21.11 -9.34 -19.33
CA ARG A 246 -20.16 -8.51 -18.59
C ARG A 246 -18.91 -9.34 -18.38
N THR A 247 -17.78 -8.82 -18.79
CA THR A 247 -16.48 -9.44 -18.52
C THR A 247 -15.86 -8.81 -17.30
N GLY A 248 -15.38 -9.65 -16.38
CA GLY A 248 -14.57 -9.23 -15.23
C GLY A 248 -13.09 -9.27 -15.59
N LYS A 249 -12.41 -8.12 -15.47
CA LYS A 249 -10.97 -8.08 -15.70
C LYS A 249 -10.20 -8.78 -14.58
N PRO A 250 -9.08 -9.44 -14.90
CA PRO A 250 -8.18 -10.00 -13.90
C PRO A 250 -7.75 -8.96 -12.86
N PRO A 251 -7.59 -9.37 -11.57
CA PRO A 251 -7.13 -8.46 -10.53
C PRO A 251 -5.70 -8.02 -10.82
N LYS A 252 -5.36 -6.81 -10.36
CA LYS A 252 -3.99 -6.31 -10.46
C LYS A 252 -3.12 -6.94 -9.37
N PRO A 253 -1.83 -7.22 -9.64
CA PRO A 253 -0.87 -7.63 -8.62
C PRO A 253 -0.81 -6.65 -7.45
N PHE A 254 -0.40 -7.12 -6.28
CA PHE A 254 -0.37 -6.29 -5.09
C PHE A 254 0.78 -5.30 -5.08
N LYS A 255 0.46 -4.08 -4.65
CA LYS A 255 1.39 -3.12 -4.04
C LYS A 255 1.08 -3.00 -2.54
N THR A 256 1.93 -2.35 -1.77
CA THR A 256 1.78 -2.24 -0.31
C THR A 256 0.35 -1.88 0.13
N THR A 257 -0.21 -0.82 -0.45
CA THR A 257 -1.55 -0.33 -0.04
C THR A 257 -2.68 -1.28 -0.41
N SER A 258 -2.63 -1.90 -1.60
CA SER A 258 -3.64 -2.86 -2.02
C SER A 258 -3.56 -4.18 -1.26
N LEU A 259 -2.35 -4.63 -0.88
CA LEU A 259 -2.17 -5.79 0.00
C LEU A 259 -2.80 -5.52 1.38
N GLN A 260 -2.52 -4.36 1.98
CA GLN A 260 -3.11 -4.00 3.28
C GLN A 260 -4.64 -3.96 3.23
N THR A 261 -5.21 -3.40 2.15
CA THR A 261 -6.66 -3.35 1.96
C THR A 261 -7.25 -4.74 1.79
N ALA A 262 -6.64 -5.58 0.96
CA ALA A 262 -7.11 -6.95 0.73
C ALA A 262 -6.98 -7.82 1.99
N ALA A 263 -5.87 -7.71 2.71
CA ALA A 263 -5.66 -8.42 3.98
C ALA A 263 -6.67 -7.97 5.05
N ARG A 264 -7.02 -6.67 5.09
CA ARG A 264 -8.08 -6.19 5.98
C ARG A 264 -9.44 -6.77 5.64
N ASN A 265 -9.81 -6.75 4.36
CA ASN A 265 -11.14 -7.17 3.90
C ASN A 265 -11.33 -8.69 3.96
N ASN A 266 -10.32 -9.47 3.60
CA ASN A 266 -10.44 -10.93 3.48
C ASN A 266 -9.97 -11.68 4.75
N LEU A 267 -8.97 -11.14 5.47
CA LEU A 267 -8.34 -11.82 6.60
C LEU A 267 -8.58 -11.10 7.94
N GLY A 268 -9.13 -9.89 7.94
CA GLY A 268 -9.34 -9.08 9.13
C GLY A 268 -8.05 -8.47 9.71
N PHE A 269 -6.93 -8.50 8.97
CA PHE A 269 -5.65 -8.03 9.47
C PHE A 269 -5.54 -6.51 9.47
N GLN A 270 -5.04 -5.95 10.55
CA GLN A 270 -4.68 -4.54 10.60
C GLN A 270 -3.43 -4.27 9.74
N PRO A 271 -3.25 -3.06 9.18
CA PRO A 271 -2.10 -2.74 8.33
C PRO A 271 -0.73 -3.07 8.95
N GLY A 272 -0.54 -2.75 10.24
CA GLY A 272 0.71 -3.07 10.95
C GLY A 272 0.98 -4.57 11.04
N LYS A 273 -0.05 -5.38 11.36
CA LYS A 273 0.03 -6.85 11.38
C LYS A 273 0.36 -7.39 9.99
N THR A 274 -0.33 -6.90 8.96
CA THR A 274 -0.07 -7.29 7.56
C THR A 274 1.39 -7.07 7.18
N MET A 275 1.93 -5.89 7.48
CA MET A 275 3.32 -5.58 7.13
C MET A 275 4.33 -6.38 7.95
N GLY A 276 4.06 -6.68 9.22
CA GLY A 276 4.91 -7.55 10.03
C GLY A 276 4.99 -8.98 9.47
N ILE A 277 3.86 -9.54 9.06
CA ILE A 277 3.80 -10.87 8.44
C ILE A 277 4.50 -10.86 7.07
N ALA A 278 4.22 -9.86 6.23
CA ALA A 278 4.85 -9.72 4.92
C ALA A 278 6.38 -9.57 5.04
N GLN A 279 6.88 -8.83 6.04
CA GLN A 279 8.31 -8.74 6.33
C GLN A 279 8.93 -10.11 6.65
N LYS A 280 8.24 -10.92 7.44
CA LYS A 280 8.68 -12.29 7.78
C LYS A 280 8.72 -13.17 6.53
N LEU A 281 7.66 -13.16 5.72
CA LEU A 281 7.59 -13.92 4.46
C LEU A 281 8.71 -13.51 3.48
N TYR A 282 9.01 -12.21 3.38
CA TYR A 282 10.12 -11.72 2.58
C TYR A 282 11.48 -12.21 3.12
N GLN A 283 11.73 -12.09 4.42
CA GLN A 283 12.98 -12.56 5.05
C GLN A 283 13.20 -14.07 4.89
N GLU A 284 12.13 -14.83 4.77
CA GLU A 284 12.17 -16.27 4.52
C GLU A 284 12.26 -16.63 3.02
N GLY A 285 12.38 -15.64 2.16
CA GLY A 285 12.48 -15.82 0.72
C GLY A 285 11.20 -16.36 0.05
N LEU A 286 10.03 -16.09 0.65
CA LEU A 286 8.75 -16.60 0.15
C LEU A 286 8.02 -15.60 -0.75
N ILE A 287 8.23 -14.31 -0.53
CA ILE A 287 7.65 -13.23 -1.36
C ILE A 287 8.71 -12.20 -1.74
N THR A 288 8.40 -11.38 -2.72
CA THR A 288 9.19 -10.20 -3.07
C THR A 288 9.08 -9.11 -2.01
N TYR A 289 9.92 -8.09 -2.08
CA TYR A 289 9.95 -6.96 -1.15
C TYR A 289 8.57 -6.28 -1.04
N MET A 290 8.06 -6.17 0.17
CA MET A 290 6.66 -5.78 0.42
C MET A 290 6.43 -4.27 0.49
N ARG A 291 7.47 -3.44 0.52
CA ARG A 291 7.33 -1.97 0.48
C ARG A 291 7.51 -1.48 -0.95
N THR A 292 6.48 -1.61 -1.74
CA THR A 292 6.46 -1.22 -3.16
C THR A 292 5.18 -0.48 -3.52
N ASP A 293 5.29 0.45 -4.44
CA ASP A 293 4.18 1.14 -5.09
C ASP A 293 3.92 0.62 -6.52
N SER A 294 4.73 -0.33 -6.98
CA SER A 294 4.63 -0.99 -8.27
C SER A 294 3.61 -2.14 -8.26
N ILE A 295 2.92 -2.29 -9.38
CA ILE A 295 2.06 -3.44 -9.70
C ILE A 295 2.63 -4.27 -10.86
N ARG A 296 3.84 -3.96 -11.32
CA ARG A 296 4.50 -4.64 -12.42
C ARG A 296 5.03 -6.00 -11.98
N LEU A 297 4.83 -7.00 -12.80
CA LEU A 297 5.48 -8.30 -12.66
C LEU A 297 6.68 -8.38 -13.62
N SER A 298 7.77 -8.99 -13.15
CA SER A 298 8.90 -9.35 -14.02
C SER A 298 8.50 -10.43 -15.02
N ASP A 299 9.25 -10.55 -16.10
CA ASP A 299 9.03 -11.62 -17.09
C ASP A 299 9.17 -13.01 -16.47
N ILE A 300 10.03 -13.16 -15.47
CA ILE A 300 10.19 -14.39 -14.70
C ILE A 300 8.89 -14.74 -13.95
N ALA A 301 8.31 -13.77 -13.26
CA ALA A 301 7.06 -13.95 -12.53
C ALA A 301 5.88 -14.23 -13.46
N ILE A 302 5.80 -13.54 -14.59
CA ILE A 302 4.79 -13.79 -15.62
C ILE A 302 4.90 -15.22 -16.15
N LYS A 303 6.09 -15.66 -16.50
CA LYS A 303 6.33 -17.05 -16.95
C LYS A 303 5.97 -18.08 -15.90
N ALA A 304 6.36 -17.85 -14.63
CA ALA A 304 6.03 -18.74 -13.52
C ALA A 304 4.52 -18.85 -13.29
N SER A 305 3.80 -17.72 -13.27
CA SER A 305 2.35 -17.67 -13.13
C SER A 305 1.64 -18.39 -14.26
N ARG A 306 2.04 -18.11 -15.50
CA ARG A 306 1.43 -18.73 -16.69
C ARG A 306 1.66 -20.24 -16.73
N LYS A 307 2.87 -20.71 -16.39
CA LYS A 307 3.18 -22.13 -16.28
C LYS A 307 2.31 -22.82 -15.21
N TYR A 308 2.08 -22.15 -14.08
CA TYR A 308 1.20 -22.68 -13.04
C TYR A 308 -0.24 -22.79 -13.55
N ILE A 309 -0.75 -21.76 -14.23
CA ILE A 309 -2.11 -21.78 -14.82
C ILE A 309 -2.24 -22.91 -15.84
N GLU A 310 -1.29 -23.05 -16.75
CA GLU A 310 -1.28 -24.10 -17.77
C GLU A 310 -1.31 -25.51 -17.17
N SER A 311 -0.64 -25.72 -16.04
CA SER A 311 -0.53 -27.02 -15.38
C SER A 311 -1.74 -27.38 -14.50
N ASN A 312 -2.50 -26.40 -14.00
CA ASN A 312 -3.50 -26.61 -12.96
C ASN A 312 -4.93 -26.20 -13.38
N PHE A 313 -5.09 -25.51 -14.51
CA PHE A 313 -6.37 -25.02 -15.00
C PHE A 313 -6.60 -25.40 -16.47
N SER A 314 -7.83 -25.27 -16.97
CA SER A 314 -8.13 -25.50 -18.39
C SER A 314 -7.50 -24.39 -19.27
N LYS A 315 -7.32 -24.68 -20.57
CA LYS A 315 -6.72 -23.74 -21.53
C LYS A 315 -7.46 -22.41 -21.64
N GLU A 316 -8.73 -22.38 -21.35
CA GLU A 316 -9.57 -21.18 -21.39
C GLU A 316 -9.16 -20.13 -20.34
N HIS A 317 -8.57 -20.59 -19.22
CA HIS A 317 -8.08 -19.70 -18.17
C HIS A 317 -6.76 -19.00 -18.48
N LEU A 318 -6.06 -19.44 -19.54
CA LEU A 318 -4.77 -18.86 -19.94
C LEU A 318 -4.95 -18.01 -21.20
N PRO A 319 -4.88 -16.67 -21.11
CA PRO A 319 -4.99 -15.80 -22.27
C PRO A 319 -3.80 -16.03 -23.22
N SER A 320 -4.01 -15.79 -24.53
CA SER A 320 -2.95 -15.96 -25.56
C SER A 320 -1.72 -15.10 -25.32
N ALA A 321 -1.91 -13.89 -24.81
CA ALA A 321 -0.84 -12.98 -24.44
C ALA A 321 -0.80 -12.75 -22.90
N PRO A 322 0.39 -12.47 -22.33
CA PRO A 322 0.50 -12.10 -20.91
C PRO A 322 -0.26 -10.82 -20.59
N ASN A 323 -0.79 -10.74 -19.37
CA ASN A 323 -1.36 -9.50 -18.84
C ASN A 323 -0.22 -8.62 -18.28
N TYR A 324 0.00 -7.46 -18.88
CA TYR A 324 0.98 -6.48 -18.40
C TYR A 324 0.29 -5.36 -17.62
N TYR A 325 0.87 -5.02 -16.48
CA TYR A 325 0.41 -3.95 -15.61
C TYR A 325 1.44 -2.84 -15.57
N GLY A 326 1.03 -1.63 -15.94
CA GLY A 326 1.88 -0.45 -15.89
C GLY A 326 1.87 0.19 -14.51
N ASP A 327 3.00 0.77 -14.14
CA ASP A 327 3.13 1.52 -12.89
C ASP A 327 2.47 2.90 -12.99
N SER A 328 2.12 3.49 -11.83
CA SER A 328 1.74 4.88 -11.75
C SER A 328 2.93 5.77 -12.16
N LYS A 329 2.64 6.98 -12.70
CA LYS A 329 3.67 7.94 -13.15
C LYS A 329 4.75 8.26 -12.10
N ASN A 330 4.48 8.01 -10.82
CA ASN A 330 5.35 8.30 -9.68
C ASN A 330 5.96 7.04 -9.05
N ALA A 331 5.74 5.84 -9.61
CA ALA A 331 6.34 4.62 -9.09
C ALA A 331 7.84 4.59 -9.33
N GLN A 332 8.60 4.05 -8.38
CA GLN A 332 10.04 3.86 -8.57
C GLN A 332 10.25 2.76 -9.63
N ALA A 333 10.88 3.11 -10.73
CA ALA A 333 11.01 2.26 -11.93
C ALA A 333 11.68 0.89 -11.69
N ALA A 334 12.41 0.72 -10.58
CA ALA A 334 13.10 -0.52 -10.23
C ALA A 334 12.26 -1.52 -9.41
N HIS A 335 11.10 -1.09 -8.89
CA HIS A 335 10.31 -1.93 -8.00
C HIS A 335 9.37 -2.87 -8.77
N GLU A 336 9.16 -4.04 -8.21
CA GLU A 336 8.22 -5.06 -8.67
C GLU A 336 7.03 -5.16 -7.71
N ALA A 337 5.92 -5.75 -8.15
CA ALA A 337 4.77 -6.06 -7.32
C ALA A 337 5.09 -7.07 -6.21
N ILE A 338 4.27 -7.10 -5.17
CA ILE A 338 4.33 -8.13 -4.13
C ILE A 338 3.77 -9.43 -4.71
N ARG A 339 4.61 -10.45 -4.79
CA ARG A 339 4.32 -11.75 -5.38
C ARG A 339 5.12 -12.87 -4.70
N PRO A 340 4.78 -14.14 -4.91
CA PRO A 340 5.65 -15.25 -4.53
C PRO A 340 7.02 -15.16 -5.20
N SER A 341 8.08 -15.53 -4.48
CA SER A 341 9.47 -15.45 -4.94
C SER A 341 9.86 -16.58 -5.90
N GLY A 342 10.90 -16.33 -6.68
CA GLY A 342 11.59 -17.31 -7.51
C GLY A 342 10.96 -17.51 -8.90
N GLU A 343 11.60 -18.40 -9.66
CA GLU A 343 11.19 -18.79 -11.00
C GLU A 343 10.08 -19.86 -11.01
N LYS A 344 9.94 -20.58 -9.89
CA LYS A 344 8.86 -21.51 -9.60
C LYS A 344 8.28 -21.15 -8.23
N PHE A 345 7.07 -20.68 -8.23
CA PHE A 345 6.40 -20.31 -6.99
C PHE A 345 6.14 -21.55 -6.12
N LYS A 346 6.42 -21.44 -4.83
CA LYS A 346 5.93 -22.44 -3.88
C LYS A 346 4.41 -22.35 -3.82
N THR A 347 3.72 -23.47 -3.90
CA THR A 347 2.25 -23.44 -3.77
C THR A 347 1.86 -23.30 -2.31
N PRO A 348 0.63 -22.82 -1.99
CA PRO A 348 0.15 -22.81 -0.62
C PRO A 348 0.26 -24.17 0.07
N GLU A 349 -0.04 -25.27 -0.63
CA GLU A 349 0.06 -26.64 -0.12
C GLU A 349 1.50 -27.02 0.27
N GLU A 350 2.49 -26.56 -0.49
CA GLU A 350 3.91 -26.76 -0.17
C GLU A 350 4.31 -26.04 1.12
N LEU A 351 3.63 -24.91 1.46
CA LEU A 351 3.86 -24.17 2.69
C LEU A 351 3.31 -24.87 3.94
N LEU A 352 2.37 -25.80 3.81
CA LEU A 352 1.84 -26.59 4.93
C LEU A 352 2.90 -27.46 5.60
N LYS A 353 4.03 -27.69 4.92
CA LYS A 353 5.21 -28.32 5.53
C LYS A 353 5.88 -27.46 6.60
N LYS A 354 5.66 -26.16 6.56
CA LYS A 354 6.30 -25.16 7.45
C LYS A 354 5.31 -24.42 8.34
N TYR A 355 4.13 -24.12 7.80
CA TYR A 355 3.09 -23.35 8.48
C TYR A 355 1.81 -24.17 8.60
N LYS A 356 1.04 -23.91 9.66
CA LYS A 356 -0.32 -24.42 9.76
C LYS A 356 -1.24 -23.63 8.83
N GLU A 357 -2.28 -24.25 8.31
CA GLU A 357 -3.25 -23.65 7.40
C GLU A 357 -3.96 -22.41 7.98
N ASP A 358 -4.20 -22.40 9.30
CA ASP A 358 -4.82 -21.29 10.02
C ASP A 358 -3.83 -20.20 10.45
N SER A 359 -2.51 -20.39 10.21
CA SER A 359 -1.50 -19.41 10.58
C SER A 359 -1.62 -18.14 9.73
N ASP A 360 -1.28 -17.01 10.34
CA ASP A 360 -1.34 -15.71 9.67
C ASP A 360 -0.43 -15.64 8.44
N GLU A 361 0.76 -16.29 8.53
CA GLU A 361 1.73 -16.37 7.45
C GLU A 361 1.18 -17.15 6.25
N TYR A 362 0.58 -18.31 6.50
CA TYR A 362 -0.03 -19.10 5.43
C TYR A 362 -1.14 -18.34 4.73
N ARG A 363 -2.09 -17.80 5.49
CA ARG A 363 -3.25 -17.07 4.96
C ARG A 363 -2.85 -15.83 4.15
N LEU A 364 -1.82 -15.10 4.60
CA LEU A 364 -1.34 -13.93 3.84
C LEU A 364 -0.60 -14.37 2.58
N TYR A 365 0.22 -15.41 2.64
CA TYR A 365 0.89 -15.96 1.48
C TYR A 365 -0.10 -16.46 0.42
N GLU A 366 -1.09 -17.25 0.84
CA GLU A 366 -2.15 -17.76 -0.04
C GLU A 366 -2.89 -16.62 -0.75
N LEU A 367 -3.23 -15.54 -0.03
CA LEU A 367 -3.85 -14.36 -0.63
C LEU A 367 -2.94 -13.72 -1.70
N ILE A 368 -1.64 -13.60 -1.43
CA ILE A 368 -0.67 -13.05 -2.38
C ILE A 368 -0.53 -13.98 -3.60
N PHE A 369 -0.41 -15.27 -3.37
CA PHE A 369 -0.30 -16.29 -4.41
C PHE A 369 -1.51 -16.25 -5.34
N ASN A 370 -2.72 -16.35 -4.78
CA ASN A 370 -3.96 -16.39 -5.54
C ASN A 370 -4.16 -15.15 -6.41
N ILE A 371 -3.88 -13.95 -5.89
CA ILE A 371 -4.00 -12.72 -6.66
C ILE A 371 -2.91 -12.64 -7.75
N THR A 372 -1.70 -13.11 -7.47
CA THR A 372 -0.63 -13.15 -8.48
C THR A 372 -1.01 -14.07 -9.64
N ILE A 373 -1.48 -15.27 -9.35
CA ILE A 373 -1.94 -16.22 -10.40
C ILE A 373 -3.14 -15.65 -11.15
N ALA A 374 -4.18 -15.20 -10.43
CA ALA A 374 -5.39 -14.62 -11.04
C ALA A 374 -5.08 -13.42 -11.94
N SER A 375 -4.04 -12.65 -11.62
CA SER A 375 -3.61 -11.50 -12.44
C SER A 375 -3.19 -11.90 -13.87
N GLN A 376 -2.75 -13.14 -14.07
CA GLN A 376 -2.33 -13.67 -15.36
C GLN A 376 -3.39 -14.57 -16.04
N MET A 377 -4.60 -14.66 -15.47
CA MET A 377 -5.71 -15.40 -16.05
C MET A 377 -6.48 -14.58 -17.11
N SER A 378 -7.34 -15.27 -17.87
CA SER A 378 -8.29 -14.68 -18.81
C SER A 378 -9.34 -13.83 -18.10
N GLU A 379 -9.98 -12.92 -18.82
CA GLU A 379 -11.19 -12.23 -18.36
C GLU A 379 -12.31 -13.25 -18.14
N ALA A 380 -13.10 -13.10 -17.09
CA ALA A 380 -14.20 -14.00 -16.73
C ALA A 380 -15.56 -13.44 -17.15
#